data_2dcc41c4e0fffc7a6785c1d68c7bfe75
#
_entry.id   2dcc41c4e0fffc7a6785c1d68c7bfe75
#
_cell.length_a   1.000
_cell.length_b   1.000
_cell.length_c   1.000
_cell.angle_alpha   90.00
_cell.angle_beta   90.00
_cell.angle_gamma   90.00
#
_symmetry.space_group_name_H-M   'P 1'
#
loop_
_entity.id
_entity.type
_entity.pdbx_description
1 polymer ?
#
loop_
_entity_poly.entity_id
_entity_poly.type
_entity_poly.pdbx_seq_one_letter_code
_entity_poly.pdbx_strand_id
1 'polypeptide(L)'
;MALLVPDKGERALLDMMLSDASPNAQNLRLYTAVTGGITESSIETDFTEATFTGYSIKALARATWNAASTATGTTTKTYPQQTWSPTSSQTIVGYYVTENTAGDLLWAEAFASSRALVSGDTLAVTLSIGLD
;
A
#
# COMPACT_ATOMS: atom_id res chain seq x y z
N MET A 1 9.47 -7.26 9.02
CA MET A 1 8.96 -5.86 8.97
C MET A 1 7.50 -5.88 9.35
N ALA A 2 7.05 -4.99 10.19
CA ALA A 2 5.65 -4.91 10.59
C ALA A 2 4.87 -4.00 9.63
N LEU A 3 3.69 -4.44 9.19
CA LEU A 3 2.70 -3.58 8.56
C LEU A 3 2.14 -2.66 9.66
N LEU A 4 2.20 -1.36 9.44
CA LEU A 4 1.55 -0.39 10.32
C LEU A 4 0.28 0.12 9.64
N VAL A 5 -0.83 0.01 10.35
CA VAL A 5 -2.12 0.56 9.93
C VAL A 5 -2.40 1.80 10.79
N PRO A 6 -2.43 3.01 10.22
CA PRO A 6 -2.78 4.22 10.98
C PRO A 6 -4.24 4.20 11.45
N ASP A 7 -4.59 5.00 12.47
CA ASP A 7 -5.95 5.08 13.07
C ASP A 7 -7.08 5.24 12.04
N LYS A 8 -6.85 6.04 11.00
CA LYS A 8 -7.82 6.21 9.90
C LYS A 8 -7.98 4.93 9.08
N GLY A 9 -6.88 4.22 8.86
CA GLY A 9 -6.88 2.93 8.18
C GLY A 9 -7.60 1.86 8.99
N GLU A 10 -7.39 1.79 10.30
CA GLU A 10 -8.09 0.87 11.19
C GLU A 10 -9.59 1.11 11.18
N ARG A 11 -10.02 2.37 11.26
CA ARG A 11 -11.43 2.74 11.14
C ARG A 11 -12.02 2.33 9.82
N ALA A 12 -11.31 2.59 8.70
CA ALA A 12 -11.75 2.20 7.37
C ALA A 12 -11.87 0.69 7.23
N LEU A 13 -10.95 -0.08 7.81
CA LEU A 13 -11.00 -1.55 7.84
C LEU A 13 -12.22 -2.05 8.63
N LEU A 14 -12.51 -1.45 9.79
CA LEU A 14 -13.68 -1.79 10.61
C LEU A 14 -14.98 -1.44 9.86
N ASP A 15 -15.06 -0.29 9.20
CA ASP A 15 -16.20 0.11 8.38
C ASP A 15 -16.40 -0.86 7.20
N MET A 16 -15.32 -1.33 6.57
CA MET A 16 -15.38 -2.38 5.55
C MET A 16 -15.93 -3.70 6.07
N MET A 17 -15.67 -4.03 7.33
CA MET A 17 -16.12 -5.28 7.96
C MET A 17 -17.58 -5.20 8.40
N LEU A 18 -18.05 -4.03 8.82
CA LEU A 18 -19.31 -3.84 9.53
C LEU A 18 -20.40 -3.14 8.71
N SER A 19 -20.06 -2.47 7.61
CA SER A 19 -21.04 -1.80 6.75
C SER A 19 -20.84 -2.15 5.27
N ASP A 20 -21.95 -2.36 4.57
CA ASP A 20 -21.97 -2.53 3.11
C ASP A 20 -21.62 -1.22 2.36
N ALA A 21 -21.63 -0.09 3.03
CA ALA A 21 -21.19 1.20 2.51
C ALA A 21 -19.66 1.22 2.47
N SER A 22 -19.16 0.61 1.48
CA SER A 22 -17.77 0.36 1.21
C SER A 22 -16.93 1.62 1.03
N PRO A 23 -15.70 1.67 1.53
CA PRO A 23 -14.75 2.63 1.03
C PRO A 23 -14.60 2.47 -0.48
N ASN A 24 -14.44 3.60 -1.13
CA ASN A 24 -14.15 3.69 -2.54
C ASN A 24 -12.89 2.87 -2.91
N ALA A 25 -12.64 2.70 -4.20
CA ALA A 25 -11.42 2.06 -4.67
C ALA A 25 -10.18 2.63 -3.94
N GLN A 26 -9.23 1.77 -3.68
CA GLN A 26 -7.99 2.12 -3.01
C GLN A 26 -6.91 2.38 -4.06
N ASN A 27 -5.94 3.21 -3.73
CA ASN A 27 -4.81 3.53 -4.57
C ASN A 27 -3.52 3.07 -3.92
N LEU A 28 -2.81 2.16 -4.57
CA LEU A 28 -1.46 1.75 -4.20
C LEU A 28 -0.45 2.71 -4.84
N ARG A 29 0.41 3.26 -4.00
CA ARG A 29 1.45 4.21 -4.37
C ARG A 29 2.80 3.74 -3.83
N LEU A 30 3.87 4.12 -4.52
CA LEU A 30 5.25 3.91 -4.06
C LEU A 30 5.81 5.21 -3.50
N TYR A 31 6.73 5.11 -2.54
CA TYR A 31 7.38 6.30 -1.98
C TYR A 31 8.90 6.17 -1.93
N THR A 32 9.55 7.33 -1.99
CA THR A 32 11.02 7.48 -1.94
C THR A 32 11.52 7.95 -0.59
N ALA A 33 10.68 8.60 0.18
CA ALA A 33 10.96 9.08 1.53
C ALA A 33 9.66 9.24 2.32
N VAL A 34 9.76 9.21 3.64
CA VAL A 34 8.67 9.53 4.57
C VAL A 34 9.20 10.41 5.69
N THR A 35 8.51 11.51 5.95
CA THR A 35 8.88 12.46 7.01
C THR A 35 8.51 11.87 8.37
N GLY A 36 9.46 11.82 9.30
CA GLY A 36 9.21 11.33 10.65
C GLY A 36 9.06 9.81 10.79
N GLY A 37 9.21 9.05 9.70
CA GLY A 37 8.95 7.61 9.70
C GLY A 37 7.46 7.28 9.60
N ILE A 38 7.14 5.99 9.53
CA ILE A 38 5.74 5.52 9.52
C ILE A 38 5.29 5.35 10.97
N THR A 39 4.25 6.07 11.36
CA THR A 39 3.64 6.05 12.68
C THR A 39 2.13 5.95 12.59
N GLU A 40 1.45 5.75 13.71
CA GLU A 40 -0.03 5.75 13.78
C GLU A 40 -0.64 7.11 13.39
N SER A 41 0.13 8.19 13.52
CA SER A 41 -0.29 9.54 13.16
C SER A 41 0.04 9.94 11.73
N SER A 42 0.68 9.07 10.96
CA SER A 42 1.09 9.36 9.58
C SER A 42 -0.10 9.66 8.68
N ILE A 43 0.09 10.62 7.80
CA ILE A 43 -0.89 11.05 6.78
C ILE A 43 -0.26 10.97 5.39
N GLU A 44 -1.07 11.04 4.33
CA GLU A 44 -0.58 10.93 2.95
C GLU A 44 0.56 11.90 2.64
N THR A 45 0.47 13.14 3.12
CA THR A 45 1.46 14.19 2.84
C THR A 45 2.83 14.00 3.49
N ASP A 46 2.97 13.03 4.40
CA ASP A 46 4.28 12.65 4.96
C ASP A 46 5.13 11.86 3.96
N PHE A 47 4.52 11.30 2.94
CA PHE A 47 5.18 10.46 1.94
C PHE A 47 5.58 11.27 0.70
N THR A 48 6.82 11.10 0.26
CA THR A 48 7.28 11.60 -1.04
C THR A 48 7.04 10.53 -2.09
N GLU A 49 6.03 10.74 -2.93
CA GLU A 49 5.62 9.78 -3.95
C GLU A 49 6.72 9.56 -5.01
N ALA A 50 6.79 8.36 -5.55
CA ALA A 50 7.68 8.02 -6.64
C ALA A 50 7.32 8.77 -7.94
N THR A 51 8.34 9.11 -8.73
CA THR A 51 8.20 9.91 -9.97
C THR A 51 8.98 9.36 -11.16
N PHE A 52 9.53 8.14 -11.06
CA PHE A 52 10.30 7.54 -12.15
C PHE A 52 9.45 7.38 -13.41
N THR A 53 10.08 7.44 -14.56
CA THR A 53 9.39 7.23 -15.84
C THR A 53 8.90 5.78 -15.94
N GLY A 54 7.60 5.60 -16.17
CA GLY A 54 6.90 4.31 -16.11
C GLY A 54 6.18 4.07 -14.78
N TYR A 55 6.27 5.01 -13.83
CA TYR A 55 5.46 4.98 -12.62
C TYR A 55 4.00 5.35 -12.93
N SER A 56 3.11 4.67 -12.27
CA SER A 56 1.69 5.01 -12.21
C SER A 56 1.09 4.49 -10.91
N ILE A 57 0.16 5.24 -10.35
CA ILE A 57 -0.68 4.79 -9.25
C ILE A 57 -1.47 3.56 -9.70
N LYS A 58 -1.55 2.52 -8.87
CA LYS A 58 -2.33 1.32 -9.16
C LYS A 58 -3.65 1.37 -8.39
N ALA A 59 -4.74 1.50 -9.14
CA ALA A 59 -6.07 1.38 -8.55
C ALA A 59 -6.32 -0.08 -8.11
N LEU A 60 -6.69 -0.26 -6.85
CA LEU A 60 -7.00 -1.56 -6.26
C LEU A 60 -8.51 -1.75 -6.25
N ALA A 61 -9.02 -2.47 -7.23
CA ALA A 61 -10.44 -2.76 -7.29
C ALA A 61 -10.84 -3.71 -6.14
N ARG A 62 -11.89 -3.35 -5.42
CA ARG A 62 -12.35 -4.08 -4.23
C ARG A 62 -12.66 -5.56 -4.49
N ALA A 63 -13.34 -5.85 -5.60
CA ALA A 63 -13.70 -7.22 -5.98
C ALA A 63 -12.51 -8.09 -6.40
N THR A 64 -11.32 -7.50 -6.55
CA THR A 64 -10.11 -8.20 -7.00
C THR A 64 -9.28 -8.78 -5.84
N TRP A 65 -9.57 -8.37 -4.60
CA TRP A 65 -8.92 -8.97 -3.45
C TRP A 65 -9.23 -10.46 -3.37
N ASN A 66 -8.19 -11.27 -3.18
CA ASN A 66 -8.34 -12.71 -2.98
C ASN A 66 -9.20 -13.00 -1.75
N ALA A 67 -9.82 -14.17 -1.71
CA ALA A 67 -10.55 -14.60 -0.52
C ALA A 67 -9.61 -14.61 0.71
N ALA A 68 -10.14 -14.20 1.87
CA ALA A 68 -9.39 -14.30 3.12
C ALA A 68 -9.08 -15.78 3.43
N SER A 69 -7.88 -16.03 3.91
CA SER A 69 -7.45 -17.36 4.36
C SER A 69 -6.84 -17.28 5.76
N THR A 70 -7.08 -18.31 6.56
CA THR A 70 -6.56 -18.41 7.93
C THR A 70 -5.51 -19.49 8.00
N ALA A 71 -4.33 -19.15 8.51
CA ALA A 71 -3.27 -20.08 8.80
C ALA A 71 -2.66 -19.77 10.18
N THR A 72 -2.53 -20.77 11.03
CA THR A 72 -1.91 -20.66 12.36
C THR A 72 -2.44 -19.50 13.23
N GLY A 73 -3.76 -19.21 13.14
CA GLY A 73 -4.42 -18.18 13.94
C GLY A 73 -4.49 -16.80 13.28
N THR A 74 -3.66 -16.53 12.28
CA THR A 74 -3.70 -15.25 11.54
C THR A 74 -4.56 -15.38 10.29
N THR A 75 -5.52 -14.48 10.13
CA THR A 75 -6.33 -14.37 8.91
C THR A 75 -5.71 -13.33 7.98
N THR A 76 -5.36 -13.74 6.78
CA THR A 76 -4.75 -12.86 5.78
C THR A 76 -5.63 -12.68 4.56
N LYS A 77 -5.54 -11.50 3.95
CA LYS A 77 -6.14 -11.16 2.67
C LYS A 77 -5.09 -10.54 1.76
N THR A 78 -4.98 -11.02 0.55
CA THR A 78 -3.96 -10.57 -0.40
C THR A 78 -4.59 -9.94 -1.64
N TYR A 79 -3.84 -9.05 -2.28
CA TYR A 79 -4.18 -8.50 -3.60
C TYR A 79 -3.24 -9.09 -4.65
N PRO A 80 -3.70 -9.35 -5.89
CA PRO A 80 -2.82 -9.80 -6.96
C PRO A 80 -1.63 -8.88 -7.16
N GLN A 81 -0.47 -9.47 -7.43
CA GLN A 81 0.79 -8.74 -7.59
C GLN A 81 0.65 -7.57 -8.57
N GLN A 82 1.14 -6.41 -8.15
CA GLN A 82 1.24 -5.20 -8.96
C GLN A 82 2.67 -4.99 -9.42
N THR A 83 2.87 -4.61 -10.67
CA THR A 83 4.20 -4.45 -11.26
C THR A 83 4.38 -3.09 -11.90
N TRP A 84 5.62 -2.58 -11.85
CA TRP A 84 6.08 -1.40 -12.56
C TRP A 84 7.34 -1.73 -13.35
N SER A 85 7.48 -1.14 -14.52
CA SER A 85 8.65 -1.28 -15.40
C SER A 85 9.31 0.09 -15.58
N PRO A 86 10.25 0.47 -14.69
CA PRO A 86 10.91 1.77 -14.77
C PRO A 86 11.76 1.90 -16.04
N THR A 87 11.77 3.09 -16.62
CA THR A 87 12.68 3.49 -17.70
C THR A 87 13.62 4.62 -17.29
N SER A 88 13.58 5.02 -16.01
CA SER A 88 14.54 5.92 -15.38
C SER A 88 14.88 5.42 -13.98
N SER A 89 15.98 5.88 -13.41
CA SER A 89 16.47 5.45 -12.10
C SER A 89 15.76 6.18 -10.97
N GLN A 90 15.37 5.43 -9.92
CA GLN A 90 14.89 5.99 -8.65
C GLN A 90 15.01 4.93 -7.54
N THR A 91 15.29 5.36 -6.32
CA THR A 91 15.28 4.47 -5.16
C THR A 91 13.91 4.50 -4.50
N ILE A 92 13.28 3.34 -4.37
CA ILE A 92 11.97 3.16 -3.71
C ILE A 92 12.18 2.55 -2.34
N VAL A 93 11.57 3.13 -1.32
CA VAL A 93 11.72 2.73 0.09
C VAL A 93 10.58 1.81 0.53
N GLY A 94 9.40 1.99 -0.05
CA GLY A 94 8.23 1.18 0.29
C GLY A 94 7.00 1.59 -0.50
N TYR A 95 5.85 1.21 0.02
CA TYR A 95 4.56 1.57 -0.58
C TYR A 95 3.59 2.08 0.49
N TYR A 96 2.58 2.78 0.06
CA TYR A 96 1.44 3.19 0.88
C TYR A 96 0.15 3.09 0.08
N VAL A 97 -0.95 2.97 0.79
CA VAL A 97 -2.27 2.84 0.19
C VAL A 97 -3.17 3.94 0.75
N THR A 98 -3.84 4.64 -0.16
CA THR A 98 -4.78 5.70 0.16
C THR A 98 -6.19 5.35 -0.29
N GLU A 99 -7.17 5.95 0.34
CA GLU A 99 -8.54 5.95 -0.16
C GLU A 99 -8.62 6.82 -1.42
N ASN A 100 -9.37 6.38 -2.42
CA ASN A 100 -9.36 7.02 -3.74
C ASN A 100 -10.00 8.42 -3.76
N THR A 101 -11.01 8.66 -2.95
CA THR A 101 -11.80 9.91 -3.00
C THR A 101 -11.27 10.95 -2.03
N ALA A 102 -11.07 10.59 -0.76
CA ALA A 102 -10.61 11.50 0.27
C ALA A 102 -9.07 11.63 0.32
N GLY A 103 -8.35 10.66 -0.25
CA GLY A 103 -6.89 10.61 -0.19
C GLY A 103 -6.35 10.18 1.18
N ASP A 104 -7.21 9.77 2.10
CA ASP A 104 -6.79 9.33 3.43
C ASP A 104 -5.83 8.14 3.35
N LEU A 105 -4.74 8.22 4.12
CA LEU A 105 -3.81 7.11 4.27
C LEU A 105 -4.49 5.95 5.01
N LEU A 106 -4.52 4.78 4.40
CA LEU A 106 -5.10 3.58 4.99
C LEU A 106 -4.05 2.72 5.67
N TRP A 107 -2.94 2.44 5.01
CA TRP A 107 -1.77 1.76 5.56
C TRP A 107 -0.52 2.05 4.73
N ALA A 108 0.63 1.77 5.30
CA ALA A 108 1.92 1.90 4.63
C ALA A 108 2.89 0.83 5.11
N GLU A 109 3.85 0.48 4.26
CA GLU A 109 4.89 -0.48 4.59
C GLU A 109 6.22 -0.05 3.95
N ALA A 110 7.29 -0.10 4.75
CA ALA A 110 8.65 0.03 4.22
C ALA A 110 9.17 -1.34 3.77
N PHE A 111 9.86 -1.41 2.66
CA PHE A 111 10.55 -2.64 2.26
C PHE A 111 11.66 -2.99 3.26
N ALA A 112 11.98 -4.27 3.39
CA ALA A 112 13.09 -4.73 4.24
C ALA A 112 14.42 -4.06 3.86
N SER A 113 14.59 -3.72 2.57
CA SER A 113 15.65 -2.87 2.06
C SER A 113 15.11 -2.06 0.89
N SER A 114 15.58 -0.81 0.75
CA SER A 114 15.22 0.03 -0.38
C SER A 114 15.60 -0.62 -1.71
N ARG A 115 14.83 -0.31 -2.75
CA ARG A 115 15.02 -0.83 -4.11
C ARG A 115 15.56 0.28 -5.01
N ALA A 116 16.85 0.22 -5.35
CA ALA A 116 17.43 1.08 -6.37
C ALA A 116 17.03 0.55 -7.75
N LEU A 117 16.07 1.22 -8.39
CA LEU A 117 15.56 0.85 -9.71
C LEU A 117 16.39 1.54 -10.79
N VAL A 118 16.60 0.85 -11.91
CA VAL A 118 17.18 1.39 -13.14
C VAL A 118 16.31 1.02 -14.33
N SER A 119 16.57 1.63 -15.48
CA SER A 119 15.86 1.31 -16.72
C SER A 119 15.98 -0.18 -17.06
N GLY A 120 14.85 -0.82 -17.32
CA GLY A 120 14.77 -2.24 -17.66
C GLY A 120 14.47 -3.16 -16.47
N ASP A 121 14.48 -2.65 -15.24
CA ASP A 121 14.06 -3.41 -14.07
C ASP A 121 12.55 -3.67 -14.06
N THR A 122 12.13 -4.56 -13.16
CA THR A 122 10.73 -4.75 -12.79
C THR A 122 10.62 -4.69 -11.28
N LEU A 123 9.79 -3.79 -10.76
CA LEU A 123 9.40 -3.78 -9.36
C LEU A 123 8.03 -4.47 -9.22
N ALA A 124 7.95 -5.46 -8.36
CA ALA A 124 6.72 -6.18 -8.07
C ALA A 124 6.37 -6.05 -6.59
N VAL A 125 5.11 -5.73 -6.29
CA VAL A 125 4.57 -5.61 -4.93
C VAL A 125 3.31 -6.46 -4.81
N THR A 126 3.27 -7.31 -3.80
CA THR A 126 2.08 -8.07 -3.41
C THR A 126 1.60 -7.57 -2.06
N LEU A 127 0.39 -7.05 -2.02
CA LEU A 127 -0.22 -6.58 -0.78
C LEU A 127 -0.75 -7.77 0.03
N SER A 128 -0.51 -7.76 1.33
CA SER A 128 -1.08 -8.73 2.27
C SER A 128 -1.45 -8.01 3.56
N ILE A 129 -2.68 -8.18 4.01
CA ILE A 129 -3.18 -7.64 5.28
C ILE A 129 -3.54 -8.82 6.16
N GLY A 130 -2.99 -8.86 7.37
CA GLY A 130 -3.28 -9.87 8.37
C GLY A 130 -3.94 -9.26 9.61
N LEU A 131 -4.87 -10.02 10.18
CA LEU A 131 -5.49 -9.75 11.48
C LEU A 131 -5.20 -10.95 12.39
N ASP A 132 -4.71 -10.67 13.58
CA ASP A 132 -4.42 -11.65 14.63
C ASP A 132 -5.58 -11.78 15.61
#